data_5ea39f3155b4e0cca2b9d5b79cc3de19
#
_entry.id   5ea39f3155b4e0cca2b9d5b79cc3de19
#
_cell.length_a   1.000
_cell.length_b   1.000
_cell.length_c   1.000
_cell.angle_alpha   90.00
_cell.angle_beta   90.00
_cell.angle_gamma   90.00
#
_symmetry.space_group_name_H-M   'P 1'
#
loop_
_entity.id
_entity.type
_entity.pdbx_description
1 polymer ?
#
loop_
_entity_poly.entity_id
_entity_poly.type
_entity_poly.pdbx_seq_one_letter_code
_entity_poly.pdbx_strand_id
1 'polypeptide(L)'
;HRTPSFKAFVESDLYHSCPDFKEAKETLLKLGEFQLEKLTITQAWILFAYYERLSIPQLRKVLKNWKSSNDQISTILTGYQTLLARLEKEWDAFLAYECPEVLAIEVEQLLPGIGHSEQLVELEKVYQQLPIRSMKDIQIDGFGVKEALGLEKMGPIIGEVLQALQTEILSGRLPNENAEIVSWIRNNFNESK
;
A
#
# COMPACT_ATOMS: atom_id res chain seq x y z
N HIS A 1 11.27 -26.87 -4.31
CA HIS A 1 11.28 -27.73 -3.13
C HIS A 1 10.91 -27.01 -1.80
N ARG A 2 10.21 -25.84 -1.84
CA ARG A 2 9.83 -25.10 -0.62
C ARG A 2 8.69 -25.79 0.14
N THR A 3 7.66 -26.27 -0.55
CA THR A 3 6.48 -26.85 0.08
C THR A 3 6.77 -28.11 0.92
N PRO A 4 7.54 -29.11 0.43
CA PRO A 4 7.89 -30.26 1.26
C PRO A 4 8.72 -29.89 2.50
N SER A 5 9.68 -28.98 2.36
CA SER A 5 10.52 -28.52 3.47
C SER A 5 9.71 -27.75 4.52
N PHE A 6 8.76 -26.93 4.07
CA PHE A 6 7.87 -26.19 4.94
C PHE A 6 6.90 -27.12 5.70
N LYS A 7 6.35 -28.13 5.01
CA LYS A 7 5.50 -29.14 5.64
C LYS A 7 6.26 -29.89 6.71
N ALA A 8 7.47 -30.35 6.41
CA ALA A 8 8.34 -31.02 7.40
C ALA A 8 8.67 -30.11 8.61
N PHE A 9 8.90 -28.81 8.38
CA PHE A 9 9.12 -27.82 9.44
C PHE A 9 7.91 -27.72 10.39
N VAL A 10 6.69 -27.70 9.84
CA VAL A 10 5.46 -27.63 10.64
C VAL A 10 5.18 -28.97 11.36
N GLU A 11 5.33 -30.11 10.66
CA GLU A 11 5.07 -31.45 11.21
C GLU A 11 6.07 -31.85 12.31
N SER A 12 7.31 -31.36 12.25
CA SER A 12 8.35 -31.61 13.24
C SER A 12 8.29 -30.68 14.46
N ASP A 13 7.30 -29.77 14.51
CA ASP A 13 7.14 -28.75 15.56
C ASP A 13 8.36 -27.82 15.73
N LEU A 14 9.29 -27.79 14.77
CA LEU A 14 10.47 -26.90 14.81
C LEU A 14 10.13 -25.42 14.87
N TYR A 15 8.94 -25.03 14.38
CA TYR A 15 8.46 -23.64 14.45
C TYR A 15 8.35 -23.13 15.90
N HIS A 16 8.18 -23.99 16.90
CA HIS A 16 8.19 -23.61 18.31
C HIS A 16 9.52 -22.98 18.76
N SER A 17 10.62 -23.28 18.05
CA SER A 17 11.92 -22.66 18.30
C SER A 17 12.01 -21.22 17.78
N CYS A 18 11.03 -20.79 16.98
CA CYS A 18 10.96 -19.44 16.41
C CYS A 18 9.96 -18.61 17.22
N PRO A 19 10.38 -17.59 18.01
CA PRO A 19 9.51 -16.87 18.94
C PRO A 19 8.23 -16.32 18.29
N ASP A 20 8.34 -15.80 17.05
CA ASP A 20 7.21 -15.20 16.32
C ASP A 20 6.25 -16.24 15.73
N PHE A 21 6.62 -17.54 15.69
CA PHE A 21 5.80 -18.63 15.15
C PHE A 21 5.29 -19.61 16.21
N LYS A 22 5.70 -19.45 17.45
CA LYS A 22 5.44 -20.41 18.52
C LYS A 22 3.97 -20.80 18.67
N GLU A 23 3.06 -19.87 18.50
CA GLU A 23 1.62 -20.07 18.61
C GLU A 23 0.91 -20.11 17.23
N ALA A 24 1.67 -20.04 16.13
CA ALA A 24 1.15 -19.83 14.77
C ALA A 24 0.90 -21.15 14.00
N LYS A 25 0.72 -22.29 14.67
CA LYS A 25 0.57 -23.60 14.01
C LYS A 25 -0.52 -23.62 12.95
N GLU A 26 -1.70 -23.11 13.27
CA GLU A 26 -2.83 -23.09 12.33
C GLU A 26 -2.54 -22.21 11.11
N THR A 27 -1.93 -21.06 11.32
CA THR A 27 -1.49 -20.15 10.24
C THR A 27 -0.46 -20.83 9.35
N LEU A 28 0.53 -21.50 9.94
CA LEU A 28 1.55 -22.21 9.16
C LEU A 28 0.94 -23.36 8.36
N LEU A 29 -0.04 -24.08 8.91
CA LEU A 29 -0.77 -25.11 8.17
C LEU A 29 -1.54 -24.51 6.97
N LYS A 30 -2.27 -23.41 7.17
CA LYS A 30 -2.97 -22.69 6.10
C LYS A 30 -2.01 -22.21 5.02
N LEU A 31 -0.87 -21.64 5.41
CA LEU A 31 0.19 -21.25 4.45
C LEU A 31 0.71 -22.45 3.66
N GLY A 32 0.77 -23.63 4.28
CA GLY A 32 1.17 -24.89 3.63
C GLY A 32 0.20 -25.38 2.56
N GLU A 33 -1.06 -24.92 2.56
CA GLU A 33 -2.05 -25.22 1.51
C GLU A 33 -1.80 -24.44 0.23
N PHE A 34 -1.11 -23.31 0.31
CA PHE A 34 -0.66 -22.56 -0.86
C PHE A 34 0.52 -23.28 -1.53
N GLN A 35 0.62 -23.11 -2.85
CA GLN A 35 1.81 -23.55 -3.59
C GLN A 35 2.96 -22.55 -3.30
N LEU A 36 3.67 -22.77 -2.18
CA LEU A 36 4.71 -21.86 -1.67
C LEU A 36 5.80 -21.54 -2.69
N GLU A 37 6.01 -22.42 -3.68
CA GLU A 37 6.93 -22.18 -4.80
C GLU A 37 6.48 -21.04 -5.70
N LYS A 38 5.18 -20.74 -5.71
CA LYS A 38 4.58 -19.67 -6.53
C LYS A 38 4.44 -18.37 -5.76
N LEU A 39 4.55 -18.39 -4.43
CA LEU A 39 4.48 -17.17 -3.63
C LEU A 39 5.82 -16.44 -3.60
N THR A 40 5.76 -15.12 -3.70
CA THR A 40 6.89 -14.27 -3.33
C THR A 40 7.06 -14.24 -1.80
N ILE A 41 8.22 -13.81 -1.32
CA ILE A 41 8.46 -13.62 0.13
C ILE A 41 7.47 -12.57 0.68
N THR A 42 7.21 -11.52 -0.09
CA THR A 42 6.24 -10.48 0.26
C THR A 42 4.85 -11.07 0.46
N GLN A 43 4.37 -11.85 -0.49
CA GLN A 43 3.06 -12.53 -0.43
C GLN A 43 2.95 -13.46 0.79
N ALA A 44 4.01 -14.24 1.07
CA ALA A 44 4.01 -15.14 2.23
C ALA A 44 3.88 -14.37 3.56
N TRP A 45 4.59 -13.24 3.71
CA TRP A 45 4.47 -12.39 4.90
C TRP A 45 3.11 -11.68 5.02
N ILE A 46 2.53 -11.27 3.90
CA ILE A 46 1.18 -10.68 3.87
C ILE A 46 0.15 -11.71 4.34
N LEU A 47 0.19 -12.94 3.82
CA LEU A 47 -0.70 -14.03 4.24
C LEU A 47 -0.50 -14.40 5.71
N PHE A 48 0.76 -14.51 6.18
CA PHE A 48 1.05 -14.74 7.59
C PHE A 48 0.41 -13.68 8.47
N ALA A 49 0.61 -12.40 8.15
CA ALA A 49 0.03 -11.29 8.89
C ALA A 49 -1.50 -11.31 8.88
N TYR A 50 -2.11 -11.66 7.75
CA TYR A 50 -3.55 -11.78 7.59
C TYR A 50 -4.14 -12.88 8.48
N TYR A 51 -3.59 -14.08 8.46
CA TYR A 51 -4.08 -15.20 9.26
C TYR A 51 -3.83 -15.01 10.76
N GLU A 52 -2.70 -14.43 11.15
CA GLU A 52 -2.39 -14.05 12.53
C GLU A 52 -3.11 -12.77 12.99
N ARG A 53 -3.82 -12.08 12.10
CA ARG A 53 -4.53 -10.82 12.38
C ARG A 53 -3.61 -9.78 13.03
N LEU A 54 -2.38 -9.68 12.55
CA LEU A 54 -1.40 -8.77 13.12
C LEU A 54 -1.77 -7.31 12.84
N SER A 55 -1.60 -6.46 13.83
CA SER A 55 -1.59 -5.01 13.58
C SER A 55 -0.30 -4.61 12.85
N ILE A 56 -0.32 -3.46 12.17
CA ILE A 56 0.86 -2.93 11.46
C ILE A 56 2.10 -2.81 12.38
N PRO A 57 1.99 -2.28 13.62
CA PRO A 57 3.13 -2.27 14.54
C PRO A 57 3.66 -3.66 14.90
N GLN A 58 2.77 -4.64 15.09
CA GLN A 58 3.16 -6.03 15.40
C GLN A 58 3.91 -6.65 14.22
N LEU A 59 3.36 -6.55 12.99
CA LEU A 59 4.02 -7.04 11.79
C LEU A 59 5.39 -6.39 11.60
N ARG A 60 5.51 -5.08 11.78
CA ARG A 60 6.79 -4.36 11.70
C ARG A 60 7.80 -4.92 12.73
N LYS A 61 7.37 -5.24 13.95
CA LYS A 61 8.23 -5.83 14.99
C LYS A 61 8.71 -7.22 14.57
N VAL A 62 7.81 -8.08 14.08
CA VAL A 62 8.14 -9.42 13.57
C VAL A 62 9.18 -9.32 12.46
N LEU A 63 8.94 -8.50 11.42
CA LEU A 63 9.85 -8.33 10.31
C LEU A 63 11.25 -7.83 10.74
N LYS A 64 11.31 -6.94 11.74
CA LYS A 64 12.59 -6.50 12.32
C LYS A 64 13.32 -7.64 13.05
N ASN A 65 12.61 -8.48 13.80
CA ASN A 65 13.18 -9.66 14.46
C ASN A 65 13.81 -10.59 13.43
N TRP A 66 13.18 -10.73 12.26
CA TRP A 66 13.64 -11.55 11.13
C TRP A 66 14.69 -10.86 10.25
N LYS A 67 15.23 -9.70 10.70
CA LYS A 67 16.30 -8.95 10.01
C LYS A 67 15.94 -8.55 8.57
N SER A 68 14.65 -8.36 8.28
CA SER A 68 14.22 -7.82 7.00
C SER A 68 14.78 -6.41 6.79
N SER A 69 15.17 -6.07 5.57
CA SER A 69 15.60 -4.70 5.23
C SER A 69 14.45 -3.69 5.37
N ASN A 70 14.79 -2.41 5.52
CA ASN A 70 13.76 -1.37 5.60
C ASN A 70 12.85 -1.33 4.36
N ASP A 71 13.39 -1.58 3.17
CA ASP A 71 12.64 -1.63 1.93
C ASP A 71 11.67 -2.82 1.91
N GLN A 72 12.14 -4.01 2.34
CA GLN A 72 11.27 -5.18 2.48
C GLN A 72 10.16 -4.93 3.50
N ILE A 73 10.49 -4.35 4.65
CA ILE A 73 9.50 -4.00 5.68
C ILE A 73 8.46 -3.04 5.10
N SER A 74 8.89 -1.98 4.41
CA SER A 74 7.98 -1.02 3.78
C SER A 74 7.06 -1.69 2.77
N THR A 75 7.61 -2.49 1.86
CA THR A 75 6.85 -3.21 0.83
C THR A 75 5.81 -4.16 1.44
N ILE A 76 6.22 -4.97 2.43
CA ILE A 76 5.31 -5.92 3.08
C ILE A 76 4.19 -5.19 3.84
N LEU A 77 4.51 -4.11 4.55
CA LEU A 77 3.51 -3.33 5.29
C LEU A 77 2.52 -2.66 4.32
N THR A 78 3.00 -2.06 3.24
CA THR A 78 2.15 -1.48 2.19
C THR A 78 1.24 -2.56 1.60
N GLY A 79 1.78 -3.71 1.19
CA GLY A 79 0.98 -4.81 0.64
C GLY A 79 -0.06 -5.35 1.61
N TYR A 80 0.28 -5.47 2.91
CA TYR A 80 -0.67 -5.90 3.92
C TYR A 80 -1.78 -4.87 4.16
N GLN A 81 -1.46 -3.58 4.23
CA GLN A 81 -2.45 -2.50 4.31
C GLN A 81 -3.36 -2.48 3.09
N THR A 82 -2.79 -2.67 1.90
CA THR A 82 -3.53 -2.78 0.63
C THR A 82 -4.49 -3.97 0.65
N LEU A 83 -4.04 -5.16 1.11
CA LEU A 83 -4.90 -6.33 1.26
C LEU A 83 -6.10 -6.02 2.17
N LEU A 84 -5.86 -5.45 3.36
CA LEU A 84 -6.93 -5.12 4.30
C LEU A 84 -7.92 -4.12 3.69
N ALA A 85 -7.44 -3.07 3.05
CA ALA A 85 -8.30 -2.10 2.37
C ALA A 85 -9.10 -2.73 1.23
N ARG A 86 -8.47 -3.62 0.45
CA ARG A 86 -9.10 -4.32 -0.68
C ARG A 86 -10.19 -5.30 -0.26
N LEU A 87 -10.12 -5.84 0.95
CA LEU A 87 -11.17 -6.68 1.52
C LEU A 87 -12.41 -5.87 1.93
N GLU A 88 -12.26 -4.57 2.15
CA GLU A 88 -13.35 -3.67 2.57
C GLU A 88 -13.95 -2.88 1.39
N LYS A 89 -13.16 -2.61 0.33
CA LYS A 89 -13.58 -1.81 -0.82
C LYS A 89 -12.95 -2.28 -2.13
N GLU A 90 -13.54 -1.84 -3.22
CA GLU A 90 -13.00 -2.01 -4.57
C GLU A 90 -11.79 -1.10 -4.83
N TRP A 91 -11.03 -1.36 -5.92
CA TRP A 91 -9.97 -0.46 -6.34
C TRP A 91 -10.52 0.90 -6.73
N ASP A 92 -9.90 1.93 -6.19
CA ASP A 92 -10.11 3.33 -6.57
C ASP A 92 -8.75 4.03 -6.77
N ALA A 93 -8.79 5.28 -7.24
CA ALA A 93 -7.59 6.06 -7.49
C ALA A 93 -6.73 6.28 -6.23
N PHE A 94 -7.35 6.38 -5.06
CA PHE A 94 -6.62 6.57 -3.79
C PHE A 94 -5.85 5.31 -3.40
N LEU A 95 -6.49 4.15 -3.44
CA LEU A 95 -5.83 2.89 -3.12
C LEU A 95 -4.71 2.57 -4.11
N ALA A 96 -4.94 2.82 -5.40
CA ALA A 96 -3.94 2.65 -6.43
C ALA A 96 -2.77 3.64 -6.31
N TYR A 97 -3.01 4.87 -5.88
CA TYR A 97 -1.95 5.85 -5.65
C TYR A 97 -1.03 5.43 -4.50
N GLU A 98 -1.56 4.83 -3.43
CA GLU A 98 -0.79 4.42 -2.25
C GLU A 98 -0.02 3.11 -2.43
N CYS A 99 -0.38 2.31 -3.43
CA CYS A 99 0.23 1.00 -3.67
C CYS A 99 0.95 0.98 -5.04
N PRO A 100 2.21 0.55 -5.13
CA PRO A 100 2.84 0.30 -6.42
C PRO A 100 2.09 -0.79 -7.22
N GLU A 101 1.89 -0.58 -8.52
CA GLU A 101 1.12 -1.47 -9.39
C GLU A 101 1.55 -2.95 -9.31
N VAL A 102 2.85 -3.21 -9.30
CA VAL A 102 3.40 -4.57 -9.15
C VAL A 102 2.96 -5.21 -7.84
N LEU A 103 2.98 -4.46 -6.75
CA LEU A 103 2.56 -4.93 -5.44
C LEU A 103 1.03 -5.15 -5.37
N ALA A 104 0.27 -4.27 -6.02
CA ALA A 104 -1.18 -4.40 -6.12
C ALA A 104 -1.58 -5.69 -6.86
N ILE A 105 -0.87 -6.03 -7.95
CA ILE A 105 -1.05 -7.32 -8.67
C ILE A 105 -0.73 -8.50 -7.73
N GLU A 106 0.38 -8.43 -6.98
CA GLU A 106 0.74 -9.47 -6.00
C GLU A 106 -0.36 -9.66 -4.93
N VAL A 107 -0.98 -8.57 -4.48
CA VAL A 107 -2.09 -8.61 -3.51
C VAL A 107 -3.35 -9.23 -4.12
N GLU A 108 -3.75 -8.84 -5.33
CA GLU A 108 -4.90 -9.44 -6.03
C GLU A 108 -4.73 -10.95 -6.22
N GLN A 109 -3.54 -11.42 -6.54
CA GLN A 109 -3.24 -12.83 -6.70
C GLN A 109 -3.40 -13.66 -5.41
N LEU A 110 -3.43 -13.03 -4.24
CA LEU A 110 -3.68 -13.70 -2.96
C LEU A 110 -5.17 -13.94 -2.69
N LEU A 111 -6.05 -13.10 -3.24
CA LEU A 111 -7.48 -13.09 -2.92
C LEU A 111 -8.17 -14.45 -3.15
N PRO A 112 -7.95 -15.17 -4.27
CA PRO A 112 -8.58 -16.48 -4.48
C PRO A 112 -8.21 -17.49 -3.38
N GLY A 113 -6.97 -17.46 -2.90
CA GLY A 113 -6.50 -18.36 -1.85
C GLY A 113 -7.09 -18.09 -0.46
N ILE A 114 -7.67 -16.91 -0.25
CA ILE A 114 -8.34 -16.53 1.00
C ILE A 114 -9.87 -16.42 0.85
N GLY A 115 -10.42 -16.95 -0.26
CA GLY A 115 -11.86 -17.04 -0.48
C GLY A 115 -12.51 -15.81 -1.11
N HIS A 116 -11.74 -14.92 -1.73
CA HIS A 116 -12.21 -13.74 -2.44
C HIS A 116 -11.91 -13.81 -3.93
N SER A 117 -12.64 -13.03 -4.75
CA SER A 117 -12.38 -12.93 -6.18
C SER A 117 -11.30 -11.92 -6.48
N GLU A 118 -10.37 -12.28 -7.36
CA GLU A 118 -9.41 -11.32 -7.92
C GLU A 118 -10.08 -10.43 -8.97
N GLN A 119 -9.58 -9.19 -9.11
CA GLN A 119 -10.10 -8.18 -10.04
C GLN A 119 -8.96 -7.53 -10.83
N LEU A 120 -8.11 -8.34 -11.46
CA LEU A 120 -6.93 -7.86 -12.20
C LEU A 120 -7.28 -6.92 -13.37
N VAL A 121 -8.41 -7.17 -14.04
CA VAL A 121 -8.85 -6.31 -15.16
C VAL A 121 -9.29 -4.93 -14.67
N GLU A 122 -10.01 -4.87 -13.57
CA GLU A 122 -10.44 -3.62 -12.91
C GLU A 122 -9.24 -2.86 -12.36
N LEU A 123 -8.31 -3.57 -11.72
CA LEU A 123 -7.05 -3.04 -11.23
C LEU A 123 -6.28 -2.34 -12.35
N GLU A 124 -6.08 -3.02 -13.49
CA GLU A 124 -5.38 -2.47 -14.65
C GLU A 124 -6.04 -1.19 -15.15
N LYS A 125 -7.37 -1.16 -15.26
CA LYS A 125 -8.12 0.05 -15.67
C LYS A 125 -7.87 1.22 -14.73
N VAL A 126 -7.91 0.98 -13.41
CA VAL A 126 -7.66 2.04 -12.41
C VAL A 126 -6.26 2.62 -12.58
N TYR A 127 -5.22 1.77 -12.74
CA TYR A 127 -3.85 2.26 -12.95
C TYR A 127 -3.66 2.98 -14.26
N GLN A 128 -4.33 2.57 -15.34
CA GLN A 128 -4.30 3.27 -16.64
C GLN A 128 -4.94 4.66 -16.57
N GLN A 129 -5.98 4.82 -15.74
CA GLN A 129 -6.73 6.06 -15.58
C GLN A 129 -6.22 6.96 -14.45
N LEU A 130 -5.17 6.53 -13.73
CA LEU A 130 -4.65 7.25 -12.57
C LEU A 130 -4.10 8.63 -12.99
N PRO A 131 -4.67 9.74 -12.51
CA PRO A 131 -4.29 11.08 -12.98
C PRO A 131 -2.90 11.50 -12.53
N ILE A 132 -2.43 10.96 -11.41
CA ILE A 132 -1.08 11.16 -10.85
C ILE A 132 -0.62 9.87 -10.19
N ARG A 133 0.67 9.54 -10.28
CA ARG A 133 1.28 8.37 -9.61
C ARG A 133 2.15 8.77 -8.42
N SER A 134 2.45 10.04 -8.29
CA SER A 134 3.23 10.63 -7.20
C SER A 134 2.94 12.12 -7.06
N MET A 135 3.34 12.71 -5.94
CA MET A 135 3.27 14.16 -5.73
C MET A 135 4.02 14.97 -6.79
N LYS A 136 5.04 14.36 -7.44
CA LYS A 136 5.84 15.02 -8.49
C LYS A 136 5.10 15.16 -9.81
N ASP A 137 4.02 14.42 -10.00
CA ASP A 137 3.21 14.48 -11.24
C ASP A 137 2.19 15.61 -11.21
N ILE A 138 1.97 16.21 -10.03
CA ILE A 138 1.12 17.40 -9.91
C ILE A 138 1.76 18.55 -10.69
N GLN A 139 0.99 19.18 -11.57
CA GLN A 139 1.47 20.22 -12.49
C GLN A 139 1.76 21.57 -11.80
N ILE A 140 2.13 21.52 -10.52
CA ILE A 140 2.65 22.63 -9.73
C ILE A 140 3.60 22.08 -8.65
N ASP A 141 4.65 22.82 -8.35
CA ASP A 141 5.55 22.52 -7.25
C ASP A 141 5.33 23.48 -6.06
N GLY A 142 6.13 23.30 -5.00
CA GLY A 142 6.03 24.18 -3.82
C GLY A 142 6.29 25.66 -4.11
N PHE A 143 7.12 25.98 -5.12
CA PHE A 143 7.35 27.37 -5.52
C PHE A 143 6.14 27.95 -6.25
N GLY A 144 5.53 27.21 -7.14
CA GLY A 144 4.29 27.62 -7.81
C GLY A 144 3.14 27.80 -6.81
N VAL A 145 3.01 26.92 -5.79
CA VAL A 145 2.04 27.11 -4.71
C VAL A 145 2.31 28.40 -3.94
N LYS A 146 3.57 28.66 -3.58
CA LYS A 146 3.98 29.90 -2.90
C LYS A 146 3.57 31.14 -3.71
N GLU A 147 3.83 31.16 -5.03
CA GLU A 147 3.45 32.26 -5.92
C GLU A 147 1.93 32.42 -6.04
N ALA A 148 1.21 31.30 -6.18
CA ALA A 148 -0.25 31.31 -6.27
C ALA A 148 -0.92 31.92 -5.03
N LEU A 149 -0.33 31.68 -3.84
CA LEU A 149 -0.77 32.24 -2.56
C LEU A 149 -0.23 33.65 -2.27
N GLY A 150 0.71 34.15 -3.05
CA GLY A 150 1.34 35.45 -2.79
C GLY A 150 2.19 35.50 -1.52
N LEU A 151 2.77 34.36 -1.10
CA LEU A 151 3.56 34.28 0.12
C LEU A 151 4.99 34.80 -0.09
N GLU A 152 5.53 35.49 0.90
CA GLU A 152 6.95 35.94 0.88
C GLU A 152 7.92 34.76 1.11
N LYS A 153 7.56 33.84 1.98
CA LYS A 153 8.41 32.71 2.41
C LYS A 153 7.70 31.36 2.29
N MET A 154 8.50 30.31 2.11
CA MET A 154 8.01 28.93 2.22
C MET A 154 7.53 28.66 3.65
N GLY A 155 6.43 27.93 3.77
CA GLY A 155 5.84 27.60 5.09
C GLY A 155 5.07 26.27 5.04
N PRO A 156 4.60 25.78 6.20
CA PRO A 156 3.86 24.51 6.32
C PRO A 156 2.61 24.45 5.43
N ILE A 157 1.96 25.59 5.19
CA ILE A 157 0.77 25.72 4.33
C ILE A 157 0.98 25.15 2.92
N ILE A 158 2.21 25.20 2.38
CA ILE A 158 2.51 24.66 1.06
C ILE A 158 2.30 23.15 1.04
N GLY A 159 2.71 22.43 2.11
CA GLY A 159 2.46 21.00 2.24
C GLY A 159 0.97 20.67 2.33
N GLU A 160 0.21 21.46 3.09
CA GLU A 160 -1.24 21.32 3.23
C GLU A 160 -1.95 21.52 1.89
N VAL A 161 -1.57 22.55 1.11
CA VAL A 161 -2.11 22.81 -0.21
C VAL A 161 -1.80 21.66 -1.17
N LEU A 162 -0.55 21.16 -1.19
CA LEU A 162 -0.17 20.03 -2.05
C LEU A 162 -0.95 18.75 -1.70
N GLN A 163 -1.19 18.45 -0.43
CA GLN A 163 -2.01 17.33 -0.01
C GLN A 163 -3.49 17.49 -0.41
N ALA A 164 -4.03 18.72 -0.28
CA ALA A 164 -5.37 19.02 -0.73
C ALA A 164 -5.49 18.86 -2.26
N LEU A 165 -4.53 19.37 -3.03
CA LEU A 165 -4.47 19.19 -4.48
C LEU A 165 -4.42 17.71 -4.88
N GLN A 166 -3.59 16.92 -4.22
CA GLN A 166 -3.55 15.46 -4.43
C GLN A 166 -4.94 14.84 -4.26
N THR A 167 -5.64 15.19 -3.18
CA THR A 167 -6.99 14.67 -2.91
C THR A 167 -7.99 15.07 -3.98
N GLU A 168 -7.99 16.33 -4.40
CA GLU A 168 -8.90 16.85 -5.42
C GLU A 168 -8.64 16.21 -6.80
N ILE A 169 -7.36 16.05 -7.16
CA ILE A 169 -6.96 15.45 -8.43
C ILE A 169 -7.31 13.96 -8.45
N LEU A 170 -6.98 13.20 -7.39
CA LEU A 170 -7.31 11.77 -7.30
C LEU A 170 -8.81 11.51 -7.29
N SER A 171 -9.61 12.42 -6.72
CA SER A 171 -11.07 12.31 -6.75
C SER A 171 -11.71 12.72 -8.09
N GLY A 172 -10.90 13.21 -9.04
CA GLY A 172 -11.37 13.69 -10.34
C GLY A 172 -12.12 15.03 -10.29
N ARG A 173 -12.11 15.73 -9.13
CA ARG A 173 -12.77 17.04 -8.98
C ARG A 173 -11.92 18.19 -9.56
N LEU A 174 -10.61 18.00 -9.64
CA LEU A 174 -9.68 18.99 -10.20
C LEU A 174 -8.83 18.34 -11.28
N PRO A 175 -8.84 18.88 -12.52
CA PRO A 175 -7.90 18.46 -13.55
C PRO A 175 -6.46 18.75 -13.13
N ASN A 176 -5.53 17.86 -13.47
CA ASN A 176 -4.11 18.07 -13.20
C ASN A 176 -3.49 18.99 -14.24
N GLU A 177 -4.00 20.22 -14.33
CA GLU A 177 -3.56 21.28 -15.24
C GLU A 177 -3.16 22.52 -14.44
N ASN A 178 -1.99 23.10 -14.74
CA ASN A 178 -1.43 24.20 -13.95
C ASN A 178 -2.39 25.39 -13.77
N ALA A 179 -3.08 25.80 -14.83
CA ALA A 179 -4.01 26.93 -14.77
C ALA A 179 -5.19 26.68 -13.84
N GLU A 180 -5.78 25.47 -13.89
CA GLU A 180 -6.89 25.05 -13.06
C GLU A 180 -6.45 24.92 -11.59
N ILE A 181 -5.26 24.36 -11.36
CA ILE A 181 -4.65 24.22 -10.03
C ILE A 181 -4.42 25.60 -9.39
N VAL A 182 -3.82 26.56 -10.13
CA VAL A 182 -3.59 27.93 -9.62
C VAL A 182 -4.91 28.61 -9.30
N SER A 183 -5.91 28.47 -10.16
CA SER A 183 -7.25 29.02 -9.91
C SER A 183 -7.88 28.42 -8.65
N TRP A 184 -7.80 27.09 -8.50
CA TRP A 184 -8.33 26.37 -7.35
C TRP A 184 -7.63 26.81 -6.04
N ILE A 185 -6.30 26.96 -6.03
CA ILE A 185 -5.53 27.46 -4.87
C ILE A 185 -6.02 28.84 -4.44
N ARG A 186 -6.15 29.77 -5.39
CA ARG A 186 -6.59 31.12 -5.11
C ARG A 186 -8.00 31.19 -4.52
N ASN A 187 -8.89 30.31 -4.98
CA ASN A 187 -10.27 30.27 -4.51
C ASN A 187 -10.42 29.64 -3.13
N ASN A 188 -9.55 28.65 -2.77
CA ASN A 188 -9.74 27.86 -1.56
C ASN A 188 -8.78 28.25 -0.41
N PHE A 189 -7.67 28.92 -0.69
CA PHE A 189 -6.64 29.25 0.32
C PHE A 189 -6.29 30.74 0.43
N ASN A 190 -6.90 31.61 -0.38
CA ASN A 190 -6.61 33.05 -0.36
C ASN A 190 -7.42 33.85 0.69
N GLU A 191 -8.19 33.19 1.56
CA GLU A 191 -8.99 33.85 2.64
C GLU A 191 -8.20 34.09 3.94
N SER A 192 -6.91 34.38 3.86
CA SER A 192 -6.12 34.77 5.04
C SER A 192 -5.40 36.09 4.79
N LYS A 193 -6.17 37.17 4.65
CA LYS A 193 -5.71 38.55 4.88
C LYS A 193 -6.41 39.12 6.08
#